data_0607c626d82a181a11dd3ac56aafc4cb
#
_entry.id   0607c626d82a181a11dd3ac56aafc4cb
#
_cell.length_a   1.000
_cell.length_b   1.000
_cell.length_c   1.000
_cell.angle_alpha   90.00
_cell.angle_beta   90.00
_cell.angle_gamma   90.00
#
_symmetry.space_group_name_H-M   'P 1'
#
loop_
_entity.id
_entity.type
_entity.pdbx_description
1 polymer ?
#
loop_
_entity_poly.entity_id
_entity_poly.type
_entity_poly.pdbx_seq_one_letter_code
_entity_poly.pdbx_strand_id
1 'polypeptide(L)'
;MLRFDTFYIKCPSCGCHLEGHLVRSEMVNKSVLFSDGKILNDTYITETQKFIICPACSHWFWVDKYEEPIASYAKPDGPYYNWNHWRFFGVRFSKNAGKIALKEHYRKALEVVGADRDKELYLRRLMWWAYNDLVRNNYQGKLSYLLSGQMSFNVWRKNRQKLLEGRMLFKKYHEEYIENLKALLVLLKGRYTPEDEEYEASTLEIIELYREMGEYDEAQKILNTIPRRTHYIANIEKEVKKRHDFVFLVVG
;
A
#
# COMPACT_ATOMS: atom_id res chain seq x y z
N MET A 1 19.35 14.31 2.50
CA MET A 1 19.47 14.01 3.95
C MET A 1 18.07 13.98 4.51
N LEU A 2 17.64 12.84 5.04
CA LEU A 2 16.32 12.70 5.67
C LEU A 2 16.32 13.47 6.99
N ARG A 3 15.32 14.33 7.17
CA ARG A 3 15.07 15.01 8.45
C ARG A 3 13.79 14.45 9.04
N PHE A 4 13.86 14.02 10.28
CA PHE A 4 12.74 13.50 11.04
C PHE A 4 12.43 14.42 12.21
N ASP A 5 11.13 14.65 12.43
CA ASP A 5 10.65 15.18 13.69
C ASP A 5 10.17 14.00 14.54
N THR A 6 10.62 13.95 15.75
CA THR A 6 10.11 13.00 16.75
C THR A 6 8.87 13.61 17.40
N PHE A 7 7.83 12.83 17.49
CA PHE A 7 6.59 13.21 18.17
C PHE A 7 6.11 12.07 19.07
N TYR A 8 5.25 12.38 20.02
CA TYR A 8 4.71 11.42 20.98
C TYR A 8 3.19 11.44 20.94
N ILE A 9 2.59 10.24 20.86
CA ILE A 9 1.14 10.03 20.84
C ILE A 9 0.75 9.29 22.11
N LYS A 10 -0.34 9.71 22.75
CA LYS A 10 -0.89 9.04 23.93
C LYS A 10 -1.93 8.01 23.52
N CYS A 11 -1.76 6.76 23.93
CA CYS A 11 -2.77 5.74 23.72
C CYS A 11 -4.09 6.12 24.43
N PRO A 12 -5.23 6.15 23.75
CA PRO A 12 -6.50 6.54 24.37
C PRO A 12 -7.01 5.52 25.39
N SER A 13 -6.56 4.28 25.34
CA SER A 13 -7.00 3.21 26.23
C SER A 13 -6.18 3.13 27.50
N CYS A 14 -4.85 3.06 27.43
CA CYS A 14 -4.00 2.85 28.61
C CYS A 14 -3.14 4.06 28.97
N GLY A 15 -3.19 5.14 28.19
CA GLY A 15 -2.43 6.35 28.46
C GLY A 15 -0.93 6.27 28.20
N CYS A 16 -0.38 5.12 27.78
CA CYS A 16 1.04 5.02 27.47
C CYS A 16 1.42 5.92 26.29
N HIS A 17 2.66 6.41 26.29
CA HIS A 17 3.19 7.21 25.21
C HIS A 17 3.88 6.35 24.16
N LEU A 18 3.68 6.69 22.91
CA LEU A 18 4.26 6.07 21.72
C LEU A 18 5.11 7.10 21.00
N GLU A 19 6.38 6.81 20.77
CA GLU A 19 7.28 7.65 19.99
C GLU A 19 7.17 7.34 18.52
N GLY A 20 6.88 8.34 17.70
CA GLY A 20 6.84 8.27 16.24
C GLY A 20 7.79 9.27 15.58
N HIS A 21 8.00 9.11 14.28
CA HIS A 21 8.83 10.00 13.49
C HIS A 21 8.08 10.47 12.26
N LEU A 22 7.98 11.78 12.07
CA LEU A 22 7.45 12.43 10.87
C LEU A 22 8.62 12.85 9.97
N VAL A 23 8.51 12.58 8.71
CA VAL A 23 9.47 13.05 7.71
C VAL A 23 9.17 14.51 7.39
N ARG A 24 10.09 15.42 7.72
CA ARG A 24 9.98 16.86 7.41
C ARG A 24 10.33 17.19 5.98
N SER A 25 11.37 16.55 5.47
CA SER A 25 11.81 16.75 4.10
C SER A 25 12.49 15.49 3.59
N GLU A 26 12.08 15.09 2.40
CA GLU A 26 12.59 13.93 1.71
C GLU A 26 13.21 14.39 0.38
N MET A 27 14.48 14.10 0.17
CA MET A 27 15.05 14.14 -1.17
C MET A 27 14.78 12.79 -1.81
N VAL A 28 13.68 12.69 -2.54
CA VAL A 28 13.34 11.51 -3.32
C VAL A 28 14.16 11.56 -4.61
N ASN A 29 15.17 10.71 -4.72
CA ASN A 29 15.98 10.60 -5.92
C ASN A 29 15.29 9.76 -7.00
N LYS A 30 14.53 8.75 -6.59
CA LYS A 30 13.77 7.87 -7.47
C LYS A 30 12.43 7.52 -6.84
N SER A 31 11.38 7.68 -7.60
CA SER A 31 10.06 7.15 -7.29
C SER A 31 9.58 6.27 -8.43
N VAL A 32 8.93 5.18 -8.11
CA VAL A 32 8.28 4.30 -9.07
C VAL A 32 6.80 4.23 -8.75
N LEU A 33 5.97 4.44 -9.77
CA LEU A 33 4.53 4.38 -9.68
C LEU A 33 4.05 3.05 -10.28
N PHE A 34 3.23 2.34 -9.54
CA PHE A 34 2.56 1.12 -10.01
C PHE A 34 1.13 1.38 -10.41
N SER A 35 0.55 0.45 -11.18
CA SER A 35 -0.80 0.56 -11.72
C SER A 35 -1.88 0.68 -10.66
N ASP A 36 -1.69 0.08 -9.48
CA ASP A 36 -2.57 0.20 -8.32
C ASP A 36 -2.40 1.51 -7.52
N GLY A 37 -1.73 2.50 -8.11
CA GLY A 37 -1.51 3.82 -7.49
C GLY A 37 -0.44 3.84 -6.41
N LYS A 38 0.14 2.70 -6.04
CA LYS A 38 1.20 2.67 -5.03
C LYS A 38 2.49 3.26 -5.56
N ILE A 39 3.03 4.22 -4.82
CA ILE A 39 4.34 4.82 -5.08
C ILE A 39 5.38 4.18 -4.15
N LEU A 40 6.48 3.69 -4.72
CA LEU A 40 7.65 3.29 -3.94
C LEU A 40 8.77 4.29 -4.17
N ASN A 41 9.24 4.88 -3.10
CA ASN A 41 10.39 5.78 -3.08
C ASN A 41 11.65 5.03 -2.65
N ASP A 42 12.82 5.51 -3.06
CA ASP A 42 14.11 4.95 -2.66
C ASP A 42 14.37 5.10 -1.14
N THR A 43 13.67 6.01 -0.48
CA THR A 43 13.73 6.22 0.97
C THR A 43 12.88 5.22 1.77
N TYR A 44 12.05 4.41 1.12
CA TYR A 44 11.12 3.45 1.75
C TYR A 44 10.11 4.06 2.74
N ILE A 45 9.96 5.38 2.77
CA ILE A 45 9.00 6.06 3.63
C ILE A 45 7.76 6.30 2.78
N THR A 46 6.86 5.38 2.82
CA THR A 46 5.50 5.55 2.35
C THR A 46 4.67 6.15 3.48
N GLU A 47 3.58 6.79 3.16
CA GLU A 47 2.61 7.48 4.03
C GLU A 47 2.70 7.22 5.54
N THR A 48 2.54 8.25 6.34
CA THR A 48 2.41 8.15 7.80
C THR A 48 1.19 7.31 8.12
N GLN A 49 1.39 6.22 8.85
CA GLN A 49 0.33 5.29 9.15
C GLN A 49 -0.70 5.91 10.09
N LYS A 50 -1.95 5.98 9.64
CA LYS A 50 -3.05 6.55 10.41
C LYS A 50 -3.66 5.58 11.44
N PHE A 51 -3.30 4.31 11.39
CA PHE A 51 -3.87 3.27 12.23
C PHE A 51 -2.78 2.53 13.02
N ILE A 52 -2.93 2.49 14.33
CA ILE A 52 -1.90 2.08 15.28
C ILE A 52 -2.41 1.02 16.24
N ILE A 53 -1.53 0.07 16.60
CA ILE A 53 -1.71 -0.81 17.74
C ILE A 53 -0.84 -0.32 18.89
N CYS A 54 -1.43 -0.13 20.05
CA CYS A 54 -0.67 0.13 21.26
C CYS A 54 0.13 -1.11 21.69
N PRO A 55 1.47 -1.03 21.83
CA PRO A 55 2.28 -2.17 22.25
C PRO A 55 2.06 -2.57 23.71
N ALA A 56 1.54 -1.67 24.55
CA ALA A 56 1.32 -1.93 25.95
C ALA A 56 0.02 -2.67 26.23
N CYS A 57 -1.07 -2.30 25.52
CA CYS A 57 -2.41 -2.86 25.78
C CYS A 57 -3.08 -3.50 24.56
N SER A 58 -2.39 -3.53 23.41
CA SER A 58 -2.91 -4.06 22.15
C SER A 58 -4.20 -3.38 21.64
N HIS A 59 -4.54 -2.20 22.17
CA HIS A 59 -5.67 -1.42 21.71
C HIS A 59 -5.38 -0.80 20.34
N TRP A 60 -6.36 -0.90 19.43
CA TRP A 60 -6.31 -0.33 18.08
C TRP A 60 -6.92 1.06 18.09
N PHE A 61 -6.24 2.03 17.49
CA PHE A 61 -6.78 3.38 17.40
C PHE A 61 -6.27 4.11 16.17
N TRP A 62 -7.04 5.14 15.77
CA TRP A 62 -6.74 6.01 14.65
C TRP A 62 -6.03 7.26 15.10
N VAL A 63 -5.11 7.73 14.28
CA VAL A 63 -4.45 9.02 14.42
C VAL A 63 -4.79 9.82 13.18
N ASP A 64 -5.90 10.55 13.25
CA ASP A 64 -6.39 11.32 12.11
C ASP A 64 -5.54 12.57 11.84
N LYS A 65 -4.95 13.14 12.91
CA LYS A 65 -4.05 14.29 12.83
C LYS A 65 -2.89 14.12 13.80
N TYR A 66 -1.69 14.49 13.35
CA TYR A 66 -0.48 14.54 14.17
C TYR A 66 -0.29 15.93 14.81
N GLU A 67 -1.40 16.66 15.01
CA GLU A 67 -1.45 17.98 15.65
C GLU A 67 -1.82 17.85 17.12
N GLU A 68 -1.40 18.81 17.94
CA GLU A 68 -1.85 18.88 19.32
C GLU A 68 -3.39 18.90 19.41
N PRO A 69 -4.01 18.23 20.40
CA PRO A 69 -3.41 17.60 21.58
C PRO A 69 -3.02 16.14 21.42
N ILE A 70 -3.14 15.53 20.24
CA ILE A 70 -2.92 14.10 20.01
C ILE A 70 -1.44 13.78 19.95
N ALA A 71 -0.64 14.66 19.33
CA ALA A 71 0.79 14.52 19.22
C ALA A 71 1.49 15.68 19.95
N SER A 72 2.50 15.35 20.74
CA SER A 72 3.38 16.35 21.37
C SER A 72 4.80 16.15 20.87
N TYR A 73 5.48 17.26 20.57
CA TYR A 73 6.91 17.25 20.27
C TYR A 73 7.79 17.26 21.53
N ALA A 74 7.19 17.55 22.69
CA ALA A 74 7.88 17.45 23.97
C ALA A 74 7.95 15.99 24.42
N LYS A 75 9.17 15.55 24.79
CA LYS A 75 9.36 14.20 25.30
C LYS A 75 8.59 14.04 26.62
N PRO A 76 7.72 13.00 26.74
CA PRO A 76 6.96 12.81 27.96
C PRO A 76 7.84 12.35 29.12
N ASP A 77 7.43 12.72 30.33
CA ASP A 77 8.00 12.15 31.55
C ASP A 77 7.56 10.69 31.70
N GLY A 78 8.51 9.79 31.87
CA GLY A 78 8.24 8.37 32.06
C GLY A 78 8.51 7.50 30.82
N PRO A 79 8.16 6.21 30.90
CA PRO A 79 8.42 5.26 29.84
C PRO A 79 7.55 5.55 28.60
N TYR A 80 8.16 5.44 27.44
CA TYR A 80 7.48 5.50 26.16
C TYR A 80 7.92 4.31 25.30
N TYR A 81 7.02 3.90 24.40
CA TYR A 81 7.28 2.84 23.45
C TYR A 81 7.63 3.46 22.09
N ASN A 82 8.78 3.03 21.53
CA ASN A 82 9.14 3.45 20.18
C ASN A 82 8.14 2.84 19.19
N TRP A 83 7.26 3.69 18.66
CA TRP A 83 6.37 3.33 17.58
C TRP A 83 7.10 3.48 16.27
N ASN A 84 7.95 2.52 16.01
CA ASN A 84 8.57 2.41 14.71
C ASN A 84 7.81 1.32 13.97
N HIS A 85 6.95 1.70 13.05
CA HIS A 85 6.15 0.81 12.20
C HIS A 85 6.98 -0.36 11.65
N TRP A 86 8.27 -0.15 11.40
CA TRP A 86 9.21 -1.13 10.89
C TRP A 86 9.67 -2.17 11.92
N ARG A 87 9.64 -1.83 13.21
CA ARG A 87 10.04 -2.72 14.32
C ARG A 87 8.88 -3.46 14.96
N PHE A 88 7.66 -2.91 14.80
CA PHE A 88 6.47 -3.40 15.50
C PHE A 88 6.16 -4.86 15.21
N PHE A 89 6.44 -5.33 14.01
CA PHE A 89 6.14 -6.69 13.60
C PHE A 89 7.34 -7.63 13.63
N GLY A 90 8.54 -7.16 14.01
CA GLY A 90 9.76 -7.97 13.99
C GLY A 90 10.07 -8.55 12.59
N VAL A 91 9.28 -8.18 11.60
CA VAL A 91 9.28 -8.77 10.27
C VAL A 91 9.79 -7.73 9.27
N ARG A 92 10.86 -8.05 8.57
CA ARG A 92 11.30 -7.23 7.45
C ARG A 92 10.24 -7.35 6.33
N PHE A 93 9.54 -6.23 6.03
CA PHE A 93 8.52 -6.15 4.96
C PHE A 93 9.01 -6.57 3.58
N SER A 94 10.32 -6.65 3.39
CA SER A 94 10.93 -7.22 2.19
C SER A 94 10.73 -8.73 2.05
N LYS A 95 10.26 -9.42 3.11
CA LYS A 95 9.95 -10.86 3.07
C LYS A 95 8.45 -11.06 2.87
N ASN A 96 8.07 -12.12 2.15
CA ASN A 96 6.67 -12.46 1.91
C ASN A 96 5.88 -12.69 3.22
N ALA A 97 6.50 -13.26 4.25
CA ALA A 97 5.90 -13.39 5.57
C ALA A 97 5.47 -12.05 6.18
N GLY A 98 6.27 -10.97 5.98
CA GLY A 98 5.91 -9.63 6.44
C GLY A 98 4.73 -9.03 5.70
N LYS A 99 4.62 -9.29 4.40
CA LYS A 99 3.50 -8.83 3.58
C LYS A 99 2.19 -9.51 4.02
N ILE A 100 2.24 -10.80 4.34
CA ILE A 100 1.10 -11.54 4.89
C ILE A 100 0.73 -11.02 6.29
N ALA A 101 1.70 -10.76 7.15
CA ALA A 101 1.44 -10.20 8.47
C ALA A 101 0.77 -8.82 8.38
N LEU A 102 1.17 -7.96 7.43
CA LEU A 102 0.50 -6.68 7.15
C LEU A 102 -0.94 -6.88 6.68
N LYS A 103 -1.17 -7.79 5.74
CA LYS A 103 -2.52 -8.11 5.28
C LYS A 103 -3.43 -8.51 6.45
N GLU A 104 -2.96 -9.43 7.30
CA GLU A 104 -3.72 -9.87 8.49
C GLU A 104 -3.95 -8.72 9.48
N HIS A 105 -2.97 -7.83 9.62
CA HIS A 105 -3.09 -6.63 10.43
C HIS A 105 -4.24 -5.74 9.95
N TYR A 106 -4.28 -5.43 8.64
CA TYR A 106 -5.34 -4.61 8.05
C TYR A 106 -6.71 -5.29 8.11
N ARG A 107 -6.77 -6.62 7.94
CA ARG A 107 -8.00 -7.39 8.09
C ARG A 107 -8.59 -7.26 9.49
N LYS A 108 -7.76 -7.42 10.52
CA LYS A 108 -8.19 -7.20 11.92
C LYS A 108 -8.62 -5.75 12.18
N ALA A 109 -7.94 -4.79 11.54
CA ALA A 109 -8.33 -3.39 11.64
C ALA A 109 -9.72 -3.13 11.07
N LEU A 110 -10.09 -3.80 9.98
CA LEU A 110 -11.45 -3.71 9.41
C LEU A 110 -12.54 -4.21 10.37
N GLU A 111 -12.24 -5.17 11.24
CA GLU A 111 -13.20 -5.68 12.25
C GLU A 111 -13.58 -4.61 13.28
N VAL A 112 -12.73 -3.60 13.50
CA VAL A 112 -12.93 -2.56 14.53
C VAL A 112 -13.27 -1.17 13.96
N VAL A 113 -13.25 -1.02 12.64
CA VAL A 113 -13.53 0.28 11.96
C VAL A 113 -15.00 0.71 12.09
N GLY A 114 -15.92 -0.23 12.28
CA GLY A 114 -17.35 0.08 12.33
C GLY A 114 -17.91 0.59 11.01
N ALA A 115 -18.79 1.60 11.08
CA ALA A 115 -19.49 2.16 9.92
C ALA A 115 -18.74 3.31 9.19
N ASP A 116 -17.49 3.59 9.58
CA ASP A 116 -16.69 4.67 8.98
C ASP A 116 -16.16 4.24 7.59
N ARG A 117 -16.86 4.69 6.54
CA ARG A 117 -16.55 4.34 5.16
C ARG A 117 -15.17 4.86 4.70
N ASP A 118 -14.68 5.97 5.24
CA ASP A 118 -13.38 6.53 4.85
C ASP A 118 -12.23 5.70 5.41
N LYS A 119 -12.37 5.27 6.67
CA LYS A 119 -11.42 4.37 7.30
C LYS A 119 -11.45 2.98 6.66
N GLU A 120 -12.63 2.47 6.30
CA GLU A 120 -12.76 1.23 5.56
C GLU A 120 -12.07 1.31 4.20
N LEU A 121 -12.33 2.38 3.42
CA LEU A 121 -11.68 2.62 2.13
C LEU A 121 -10.15 2.63 2.25
N TYR A 122 -9.63 3.35 3.24
CA TYR A 122 -8.20 3.42 3.51
C TYR A 122 -7.59 2.04 3.79
N LEU A 123 -8.20 1.26 4.69
CA LEU A 123 -7.70 -0.07 5.05
C LEU A 123 -7.78 -1.07 3.90
N ARG A 124 -8.88 -1.06 3.12
CA ARG A 124 -9.02 -1.93 1.97
C ARG A 124 -8.00 -1.63 0.87
N ARG A 125 -7.66 -0.35 0.67
CA ARG A 125 -6.58 0.07 -0.24
C ARG A 125 -5.22 -0.44 0.25
N LEU A 126 -4.93 -0.34 1.54
CA LEU A 126 -3.72 -0.89 2.13
C LEU A 126 -3.64 -2.42 2.02
N MET A 127 -4.77 -3.12 2.20
CA MET A 127 -4.86 -4.57 1.96
C MET A 127 -4.59 -4.91 0.50
N TRP A 128 -5.19 -4.20 -0.45
CA TRP A 128 -4.94 -4.35 -1.89
C TRP A 128 -3.45 -4.24 -2.20
N TRP A 129 -2.80 -3.20 -1.69
CA TRP A 129 -1.36 -3.03 -1.86
C TRP A 129 -0.54 -4.15 -1.21
N ALA A 130 -0.94 -4.65 -0.05
CA ALA A 130 -0.25 -5.74 0.63
C ALA A 130 -0.33 -7.07 -0.14
N TYR A 131 -1.47 -7.36 -0.78
CA TYR A 131 -1.60 -8.49 -1.69
C TYR A 131 -0.74 -8.32 -2.95
N ASN A 132 -0.82 -7.16 -3.59
CA ASN A 132 -0.04 -6.85 -4.78
C ASN A 132 1.46 -6.90 -4.52
N ASP A 133 1.91 -6.55 -3.32
CA ASP A 133 3.32 -6.64 -2.94
C ASP A 133 3.89 -8.06 -3.01
N LEU A 134 3.06 -9.10 -2.92
CA LEU A 134 3.50 -10.49 -3.10
C LEU A 134 4.03 -10.74 -4.52
N VAL A 135 3.48 -10.05 -5.52
CA VAL A 135 3.79 -10.24 -6.95
C VAL A 135 4.45 -9.02 -7.61
N ARG A 136 4.44 -7.86 -6.95
CA ARG A 136 4.93 -6.57 -7.48
C ARG A 136 6.41 -6.58 -7.88
N ASN A 137 7.26 -7.34 -7.22
CA ASN A 137 8.71 -7.34 -7.42
C ASN A 137 9.18 -8.15 -8.65
N ASN A 138 8.44 -8.11 -9.74
CA ASN A 138 8.74 -8.87 -10.95
C ASN A 138 10.02 -8.44 -11.68
N TYR A 139 10.59 -7.25 -11.35
CA TYR A 139 11.80 -6.76 -12.01
C TYR A 139 13.03 -7.56 -11.68
N GLN A 140 13.25 -7.78 -10.39
CA GLN A 140 14.49 -8.33 -9.88
C GLN A 140 14.69 -9.84 -10.18
N GLY A 141 13.67 -10.50 -10.72
CA GLY A 141 13.73 -11.89 -11.13
C GLY A 141 13.82 -12.14 -12.65
N LYS A 142 13.85 -11.08 -13.47
CA LYS A 142 13.93 -11.23 -14.93
C LYS A 142 15.30 -11.76 -15.37
N LEU A 143 15.30 -12.71 -16.27
CA LEU A 143 16.52 -13.31 -16.83
C LEU A 143 17.38 -12.25 -17.55
N SER A 144 16.78 -11.22 -18.12
CA SER A 144 17.48 -10.13 -18.77
C SER A 144 18.48 -9.40 -17.88
N TYR A 145 18.19 -9.24 -16.59
CA TYR A 145 19.12 -8.62 -15.63
C TYR A 145 20.34 -9.48 -15.33
N LEU A 146 20.16 -10.83 -15.38
CA LEU A 146 21.27 -11.76 -15.26
C LEU A 146 22.14 -11.73 -16.53
N LEU A 147 21.50 -11.79 -17.70
CA LEU A 147 22.20 -11.82 -18.99
C LEU A 147 22.92 -10.50 -19.31
N SER A 148 22.40 -9.37 -18.83
CA SER A 148 23.04 -8.05 -18.98
C SER A 148 24.16 -7.78 -17.98
N GLY A 149 24.47 -8.72 -17.07
CA GLY A 149 25.48 -8.52 -16.02
C GLY A 149 25.06 -7.54 -14.91
N GLN A 150 23.83 -7.01 -14.95
CA GLN A 150 23.33 -6.08 -13.94
C GLN A 150 23.06 -6.74 -12.57
N MET A 151 23.04 -8.08 -12.56
CA MET A 151 22.77 -8.86 -11.35
C MET A 151 23.61 -10.16 -11.32
N SER A 152 24.21 -10.48 -10.17
CA SER A 152 24.89 -11.75 -9.99
C SER A 152 23.89 -12.91 -9.93
N PHE A 153 24.33 -14.11 -10.35
CA PHE A 153 23.49 -15.32 -10.36
C PHE A 153 22.86 -15.62 -8.98
N ASN A 154 23.62 -15.47 -7.90
CA ASN A 154 23.12 -15.74 -6.55
C ASN A 154 21.99 -14.78 -6.14
N VAL A 155 22.13 -13.48 -6.47
CA VAL A 155 21.10 -12.47 -6.23
C VAL A 155 19.87 -12.74 -7.07
N TRP A 156 20.05 -13.04 -8.36
CA TRP A 156 18.97 -13.41 -9.27
C TRP A 156 18.19 -14.64 -8.78
N ARG A 157 18.89 -15.73 -8.42
CA ARG A 157 18.28 -16.97 -7.90
C ARG A 157 17.44 -16.68 -6.66
N LYS A 158 17.97 -15.90 -5.70
CA LYS A 158 17.26 -15.51 -4.47
C LYS A 158 16.00 -14.69 -4.77
N ASN A 159 16.09 -13.73 -5.69
CA ASN A 159 14.95 -12.89 -6.08
C ASN A 159 13.89 -13.72 -6.81
N ARG A 160 14.30 -14.64 -7.69
CA ARG A 160 13.38 -15.54 -8.38
C ARG A 160 12.66 -16.49 -7.41
N GLN A 161 13.35 -17.00 -6.41
CA GLN A 161 12.73 -17.83 -5.38
C GLN A 161 11.66 -17.06 -4.59
N LYS A 162 11.97 -15.82 -4.16
CA LYS A 162 11.00 -14.95 -3.50
C LYS A 162 9.77 -14.67 -4.35
N LEU A 163 9.97 -14.46 -5.66
CA LEU A 163 8.88 -14.23 -6.59
C LEU A 163 7.97 -15.47 -6.72
N LEU A 164 8.55 -16.65 -6.85
CA LEU A 164 7.78 -17.90 -6.94
C LEU A 164 6.98 -18.15 -5.65
N GLU A 165 7.61 -17.96 -4.50
CA GLU A 165 6.94 -18.03 -3.20
C GLU A 165 5.80 -17.00 -3.10
N GLY A 166 6.06 -15.75 -3.52
CA GLY A 166 5.04 -14.70 -3.54
C GLY A 166 3.84 -15.05 -4.42
N ARG A 167 4.07 -15.63 -5.61
CA ARG A 167 3.00 -16.09 -6.50
C ARG A 167 2.19 -17.24 -5.90
N MET A 168 2.83 -18.19 -5.21
CA MET A 168 2.12 -19.27 -4.52
C MET A 168 1.23 -18.71 -3.40
N LEU A 169 1.75 -17.76 -2.63
CA LEU A 169 0.97 -17.10 -1.58
C LEU A 169 -0.17 -16.26 -2.18
N PHE A 170 0.07 -15.51 -3.24
CA PHE A 170 -0.97 -14.75 -3.95
C PHE A 170 -2.09 -15.69 -4.42
N LYS A 171 -1.74 -16.84 -5.03
CA LYS A 171 -2.73 -17.84 -5.44
C LYS A 171 -3.50 -18.41 -4.24
N LYS A 172 -2.81 -18.69 -3.12
CA LYS A 172 -3.44 -19.17 -1.90
C LYS A 172 -4.50 -18.22 -1.34
N TYR A 173 -4.25 -16.91 -1.41
CA TYR A 173 -5.13 -15.87 -0.87
C TYR A 173 -5.96 -15.16 -1.96
N HIS A 174 -6.09 -15.76 -3.14
CA HIS A 174 -6.74 -15.12 -4.29
C HIS A 174 -8.21 -14.82 -4.02
N GLU A 175 -8.96 -15.69 -3.38
CA GLU A 175 -10.37 -15.47 -3.04
C GLU A 175 -10.53 -14.26 -2.11
N GLU A 176 -9.77 -14.20 -1.01
CA GLU A 176 -9.77 -13.04 -0.10
C GLU A 176 -9.37 -11.74 -0.83
N TYR A 177 -8.43 -11.83 -1.77
CA TYR A 177 -8.02 -10.72 -2.61
C TYR A 177 -9.17 -10.19 -3.44
N ILE A 178 -9.86 -11.05 -4.17
CA ILE A 178 -11.01 -10.68 -5.02
C ILE A 178 -12.16 -10.10 -4.17
N GLU A 179 -12.45 -10.68 -3.02
CA GLU A 179 -13.43 -10.14 -2.07
C GLU A 179 -13.07 -8.71 -1.63
N ASN A 180 -11.79 -8.47 -1.31
CA ASN A 180 -11.32 -7.14 -0.95
C ASN A 180 -11.45 -6.15 -2.11
N LEU A 181 -11.12 -6.54 -3.36
CA LEU A 181 -11.28 -5.69 -4.54
C LEU A 181 -12.74 -5.32 -4.79
N LYS A 182 -13.66 -6.29 -4.68
CA LYS A 182 -15.11 -6.05 -4.82
C LYS A 182 -15.64 -5.07 -3.78
N ALA A 183 -15.23 -5.24 -2.51
CA ALA A 183 -15.63 -4.33 -1.45
C ALA A 183 -15.05 -2.92 -1.64
N LEU A 184 -13.79 -2.81 -2.06
CA LEU A 184 -13.16 -1.54 -2.40
C LEU A 184 -13.86 -0.85 -3.58
N LEU A 185 -14.22 -1.60 -4.61
CA LEU A 185 -14.99 -1.10 -5.75
C LEU A 185 -16.35 -0.53 -5.34
N VAL A 186 -17.06 -1.19 -4.42
CA VAL A 186 -18.35 -0.68 -3.88
C VAL A 186 -18.17 0.64 -3.12
N LEU A 187 -17.06 0.81 -2.40
CA LEU A 187 -16.78 2.04 -1.67
C LEU A 187 -16.40 3.20 -2.59
N LEU A 188 -15.77 2.93 -3.74
CA LEU A 188 -15.32 3.94 -4.70
C LEU A 188 -16.43 4.37 -5.66
N LYS A 189 -17.31 3.45 -6.06
CA LYS A 189 -18.40 3.75 -6.98
C LYS A 189 -19.35 4.82 -6.41
N GLY A 190 -19.53 5.90 -7.18
CA GLY A 190 -20.41 7.00 -6.80
C GLY A 190 -19.90 7.87 -5.66
N ARG A 191 -18.63 7.72 -5.27
CA ARG A 191 -18.01 8.54 -4.23
C ARG A 191 -17.69 9.94 -4.70
N TYR A 192 -17.22 10.07 -5.94
CA TYR A 192 -16.79 11.31 -6.54
C TYR A 192 -17.58 11.60 -7.82
N THR A 193 -17.87 12.86 -8.06
CA THR A 193 -18.50 13.37 -9.29
C THR A 193 -17.43 13.96 -10.22
N PRO A 194 -17.73 14.19 -11.51
CA PRO A 194 -16.74 14.76 -12.45
C PRO A 194 -16.18 16.12 -12.04
N GLU A 195 -16.83 16.83 -11.12
CA GLU A 195 -16.42 18.13 -10.60
C GLU A 195 -15.40 18.02 -9.46
N ASP A 196 -15.26 16.82 -8.86
CA ASP A 196 -14.32 16.58 -7.76
C ASP A 196 -12.90 16.39 -8.29
N GLU A 197 -11.90 16.96 -7.60
CA GLU A 197 -10.48 16.82 -7.98
C GLU A 197 -10.00 15.35 -7.98
N GLU A 198 -10.56 14.55 -7.09
CA GLU A 198 -10.23 13.13 -6.93
C GLU A 198 -10.92 12.21 -7.96
N TYR A 199 -11.84 12.74 -8.79
CA TYR A 199 -12.63 11.93 -9.71
C TYR A 199 -11.78 11.15 -10.70
N GLU A 200 -10.79 11.79 -11.34
CA GLU A 200 -9.91 11.12 -12.32
C GLU A 200 -9.09 10.01 -11.64
N ALA A 201 -8.51 10.29 -10.47
CA ALA A 201 -7.73 9.31 -9.72
C ALA A 201 -8.59 8.12 -9.27
N SER A 202 -9.79 8.39 -8.76
CA SER A 202 -10.75 7.34 -8.36
C SER A 202 -11.23 6.52 -9.55
N THR A 203 -11.45 7.14 -10.72
CA THR A 203 -11.83 6.45 -11.96
C THR A 203 -10.72 5.50 -12.42
N LEU A 204 -9.47 5.93 -12.36
CA LEU A 204 -8.32 5.09 -12.69
C LEU A 204 -8.18 3.91 -11.70
N GLU A 205 -8.41 4.15 -10.42
CA GLU A 205 -8.43 3.09 -9.40
C GLU A 205 -9.53 2.06 -9.69
N ILE A 206 -10.74 2.49 -10.05
CA ILE A 206 -11.85 1.62 -10.45
C ILE A 206 -11.49 0.76 -11.67
N ILE A 207 -10.84 1.34 -12.68
CA ILE A 207 -10.37 0.62 -13.86
C ILE A 207 -9.37 -0.48 -13.47
N GLU A 208 -8.41 -0.17 -12.61
CA GLU A 208 -7.43 -1.14 -12.15
C GLU A 208 -8.08 -2.27 -11.33
N LEU A 209 -9.05 -1.96 -10.48
CA LEU A 209 -9.80 -2.98 -9.75
C LEU A 209 -10.51 -3.95 -10.71
N TYR A 210 -11.18 -3.45 -11.74
CA TYR A 210 -11.81 -4.31 -12.75
C TYR A 210 -10.78 -5.16 -13.50
N ARG A 211 -9.65 -4.54 -13.91
CA ARG A 211 -8.58 -5.25 -14.61
C ARG A 211 -7.99 -6.39 -13.76
N GLU A 212 -7.70 -6.11 -12.47
CA GLU A 212 -7.12 -7.09 -11.56
C GLU A 212 -8.11 -8.19 -11.13
N MET A 213 -9.42 -7.93 -11.23
CA MET A 213 -10.47 -8.96 -11.12
C MET A 213 -10.68 -9.79 -12.40
N GLY A 214 -10.03 -9.45 -13.52
CA GLY A 214 -10.23 -10.09 -14.82
C GLY A 214 -11.46 -9.60 -15.59
N GLU A 215 -12.11 -8.55 -15.12
CA GLU A 215 -13.30 -7.94 -15.73
C GLU A 215 -12.89 -6.88 -16.78
N TYR A 216 -12.11 -7.32 -17.78
CA TYR A 216 -11.45 -6.44 -18.76
C TYR A 216 -12.42 -5.62 -19.61
N ASP A 217 -13.60 -6.16 -19.90
CA ASP A 217 -14.62 -5.47 -20.71
C ASP A 217 -15.19 -4.27 -19.95
N GLU A 218 -15.39 -4.40 -18.63
CA GLU A 218 -15.82 -3.28 -17.77
C GLU A 218 -14.71 -2.23 -17.63
N ALA A 219 -13.46 -2.66 -17.43
CA ALA A 219 -12.31 -1.76 -17.43
C ALA A 219 -12.21 -0.97 -18.75
N GLN A 220 -12.37 -1.63 -19.90
CA GLN A 220 -12.31 -0.99 -21.22
C GLN A 220 -13.45 -0.01 -21.46
N LYS A 221 -14.69 -0.33 -21.00
CA LYS A 221 -15.82 0.61 -21.09
C LYS A 221 -15.50 1.93 -20.38
N ILE A 222 -14.98 1.87 -19.16
CA ILE A 222 -14.65 3.08 -18.40
C ILE A 222 -13.47 3.81 -19.04
N LEU A 223 -12.43 3.10 -19.48
CA LEU A 223 -11.31 3.70 -20.22
C LEU A 223 -11.77 4.52 -21.42
N ASN A 224 -12.80 4.06 -22.13
CA ASN A 224 -13.33 4.75 -23.32
C ASN A 224 -14.05 6.07 -22.96
N THR A 225 -14.44 6.28 -21.71
CA THR A 225 -15.05 7.55 -21.25
C THR A 225 -14.05 8.62 -20.88
N ILE A 226 -12.76 8.26 -20.69
CA ILE A 226 -11.73 9.22 -20.30
C ILE A 226 -11.27 10.01 -21.54
N PRO A 227 -11.48 11.34 -21.57
CA PRO A 227 -11.18 12.14 -22.75
C PRO A 227 -9.67 12.36 -22.96
N ARG A 228 -8.89 12.45 -21.86
CA ARG A 228 -7.47 12.72 -21.90
C ARG A 228 -6.64 11.44 -21.87
N ARG A 229 -5.83 11.20 -22.91
CA ARG A 229 -4.93 10.05 -23.01
C ARG A 229 -3.53 10.41 -22.50
N THR A 230 -3.29 10.22 -21.20
CA THR A 230 -1.95 10.33 -20.64
C THR A 230 -1.13 9.06 -20.91
N HIS A 231 0.19 9.12 -20.77
CA HIS A 231 1.06 7.93 -20.85
C HIS A 231 0.65 6.85 -19.83
N TYR A 232 0.21 7.27 -18.66
CA TYR A 232 -0.30 6.38 -17.62
C TYR A 232 -1.53 5.60 -18.10
N ILE A 233 -2.53 6.29 -18.63
CA ILE A 233 -3.77 5.69 -19.17
C ILE A 233 -3.47 4.75 -20.33
N ALA A 234 -2.56 5.14 -21.25
CA ALA A 234 -2.17 4.29 -22.37
C ALA A 234 -1.50 2.98 -21.92
N ASN A 235 -0.71 3.00 -20.85
CA ASN A 235 -0.13 1.79 -20.28
C ASN A 235 -1.20 0.87 -19.66
N ILE A 236 -2.18 1.42 -18.93
CA ILE A 236 -3.30 0.65 -18.38
C ILE A 236 -4.10 0.02 -19.53
N GLU A 237 -4.47 0.80 -20.54
CA GLU A 237 -5.23 0.30 -21.70
C GLU A 237 -4.51 -0.84 -22.43
N LYS A 238 -3.18 -0.74 -22.56
CA LYS A 238 -2.35 -1.82 -23.14
C LYS A 238 -2.43 -3.11 -22.33
N GLU A 239 -2.40 -3.03 -20.99
CA GLU A 239 -2.47 -4.21 -20.14
C GLU A 239 -3.89 -4.77 -20.04
N VAL A 240 -4.93 -3.94 -20.12
CA VAL A 240 -6.34 -4.38 -20.27
C VAL A 240 -6.52 -5.19 -21.56
N LYS A 241 -6.02 -4.67 -22.71
CA LYS A 241 -6.06 -5.39 -24.01
C LYS A 241 -5.31 -6.71 -24.02
N LYS A 242 -4.24 -6.82 -23.24
CA LYS A 242 -3.48 -8.08 -23.05
C LYS A 242 -4.15 -9.06 -22.08
N ARG A 243 -5.23 -8.66 -21.42
CA ARG A 243 -5.87 -9.42 -20.36
C ARG A 243 -4.88 -9.81 -19.25
N HIS A 244 -4.10 -8.82 -18.79
CA HIS A 244 -3.08 -9.00 -17.77
C HIS A 244 -3.62 -8.50 -16.42
N ASP A 245 -3.77 -9.41 -15.47
CA ASP A 245 -4.43 -9.18 -14.16
C ASP A 245 -3.47 -8.83 -13.01
N PHE A 246 -2.15 -8.85 -13.22
CA PHE A 246 -1.20 -8.48 -12.18
C PHE A 246 -0.86 -6.98 -12.19
N VAL A 247 -0.55 -6.46 -11.00
CA VAL A 247 0.03 -5.12 -10.85
C VAL A 247 1.32 -4.98 -11.64
N PHE A 248 1.50 -3.84 -12.30
CA PHE A 248 2.66 -3.56 -13.16
C PHE A 248 3.23 -2.16 -12.90
N LEU A 249 4.47 -1.94 -13.35
CA LEU A 249 5.11 -0.64 -13.28
C LEU A 249 4.58 0.26 -14.38
N VAL A 250 4.18 1.47 -14.01
CA VAL A 250 3.72 2.49 -14.96
C VAL A 250 4.82 3.51 -15.27
N VAL A 251 5.48 4.03 -14.24
CA VAL A 251 6.55 5.01 -14.34
C VAL A 251 7.68 4.65 -13.39
N GLY A 252 8.90 4.72 -13.85
CA GLY A 252 10.10 4.45 -13.06
C GLY A 252 11.37 4.98 -13.72
#